data_3884cc2d7aafe9efcff41df43e7a5a8a
#
_entry.id   3884cc2d7aafe9efcff41df43e7a5a8a
#
_cell.length_a   1.000
_cell.length_b   1.000
_cell.length_c   1.000
_cell.angle_alpha   90.00
_cell.angle_beta   90.00
_cell.angle_gamma   90.00
#
_symmetry.space_group_name_H-M   'P 1'
#
loop_
_entity.id
_entity.type
_entity.pdbx_description
1 polymer ?
#
loop_
_entity_poly.entity_id
_entity_poly.type
_entity_poly.pdbx_seq_one_letter_code
_entity_poly.pdbx_strand_id
1 'polypeptide(L)'
;STLKMANDLVGLQMGVITKDTRFSCQGPGSSPIKCTHNHVSPLDVYMAIQQSCNPFHWQVFRAILNDPNYATVKERYDVWRNHLMSMGFGRTLNTDLAFELKGNLPSSDVFDKIYGKGHWNAMTVRSLSIGQGEVLTTPLQLVNYAAMVANRGYFYPPHVVRSVGTEKTKFASQKNVATINPEYLDVIVQGMTEVFSGAHGTARAYKIDSLTMAGKTGTAQTSSGKDNSNFIAFAPVENPQIAICVIVEEAGFGATWAAPIASLMIEKYIFRTVKRKEIEDRMINANLLNN
;
A
#
# COMPACT_ATOMS: atom_id res chain seq x y z
N SER A 1 4.58 -2.63 -4.06
CA SER A 1 4.89 -1.25 -3.57
C SER A 1 3.75 -0.61 -2.76
N THR A 2 2.52 -1.03 -2.89
CA THR A 2 1.40 -0.53 -2.06
C THR A 2 1.55 -0.89 -0.57
N LEU A 3 2.29 -1.95 -0.25
CA LEU A 3 2.60 -2.36 1.12
C LEU A 3 3.75 -1.56 1.79
N LYS A 4 4.50 -0.78 1.05
CA LYS A 4 5.62 0.02 1.61
C LYS A 4 5.17 0.91 2.75
N MET A 5 4.04 1.58 2.59
CA MET A 5 3.47 2.47 3.62
C MET A 5 3.06 1.72 4.90
N ALA A 6 2.67 0.43 4.79
CA ALA A 6 2.41 -0.40 5.97
C ALA A 6 3.70 -0.68 6.75
N ASN A 7 4.84 -0.88 6.05
CA ASN A 7 6.14 -0.97 6.69
C ASN A 7 6.53 0.34 7.38
N ASP A 8 6.29 1.49 6.73
CA ASP A 8 6.57 2.80 7.33
C ASP A 8 5.73 3.04 8.59
N LEU A 9 4.44 2.68 8.57
CA LEU A 9 3.57 2.75 9.75
C LEU A 9 4.10 1.91 10.90
N VAL A 10 4.55 0.69 10.63
CA VAL A 10 5.15 -0.17 11.66
C VAL A 10 6.47 0.42 12.16
N GLY A 11 7.31 0.95 11.27
CA GLY A 11 8.56 1.60 11.66
C GLY A 11 8.37 2.81 12.56
N LEU A 12 7.37 3.64 12.26
CA LEU A 12 6.95 4.77 13.11
C LEU A 12 6.37 4.28 14.44
N GLN A 13 5.50 3.26 14.42
CA GLN A 13 4.87 2.70 15.61
C GLN A 13 5.87 2.05 16.58
N MET A 14 6.88 1.36 16.05
CA MET A 14 7.96 0.77 16.84
C MET A 14 9.01 1.81 17.26
N GLY A 15 8.95 3.03 16.73
CA GLY A 15 9.91 4.10 17.05
C GLY A 15 11.30 3.89 16.43
N VAL A 16 11.46 2.95 15.49
CA VAL A 16 12.73 2.71 14.79
C VAL A 16 13.02 3.74 13.71
N ILE A 17 12.00 4.49 13.30
CA ILE A 17 12.10 5.71 12.50
C ILE A 17 11.18 6.79 13.06
N THR A 18 11.46 8.04 12.68
CA THR A 18 10.56 9.19 12.84
C THR A 18 10.23 9.78 11.48
N LYS A 19 9.28 10.72 11.41
CA LYS A 19 8.97 11.44 10.17
C LYS A 19 10.17 12.18 9.57
N ASP A 20 11.15 12.52 10.41
CA ASP A 20 12.36 13.27 10.02
C ASP A 20 13.56 12.35 9.71
N THR A 21 13.40 11.04 9.90
CA THR A 21 14.44 10.05 9.55
C THR A 21 14.69 10.08 8.04
N ARG A 22 15.97 10.14 7.66
CA ARG A 22 16.40 10.20 6.25
C ARG A 22 17.31 9.05 5.90
N PHE A 23 17.04 8.44 4.74
CA PHE A 23 17.90 7.42 4.16
C PHE A 23 18.35 7.79 2.75
N SER A 24 19.59 7.42 2.41
CA SER A 24 20.14 7.65 1.09
C SER A 24 19.66 6.60 0.08
N CYS A 25 19.54 7.04 -1.17
CA CYS A 25 19.24 6.19 -2.31
C CYS A 25 20.23 6.52 -3.45
N GLN A 26 20.80 5.51 -4.05
CA GLN A 26 21.72 5.61 -5.20
C GLN A 26 21.02 5.22 -6.51
N GLY A 27 19.69 5.34 -6.57
CA GLY A 27 18.91 4.96 -7.73
C GLY A 27 19.08 3.49 -8.10
N PRO A 28 19.21 3.15 -9.40
CA PRO A 28 19.45 1.78 -9.85
C PRO A 28 20.74 1.12 -9.33
N GLY A 29 21.68 1.92 -8.83
CA GLY A 29 22.92 1.43 -8.19
C GLY A 29 22.76 1.00 -6.73
N SER A 30 21.59 1.21 -6.12
CA SER A 30 21.34 0.85 -4.72
C SER A 30 21.41 -0.67 -4.50
N SER A 31 21.91 -1.06 -3.35
CA SER A 31 22.00 -2.47 -2.90
C SER A 31 21.51 -2.56 -1.45
N PRO A 32 20.86 -3.66 -1.03
CA PRO A 32 20.55 -4.89 -1.78
C PRO A 32 19.25 -4.77 -2.60
N ILE A 33 18.50 -3.68 -2.47
CA ILE A 33 17.26 -3.41 -3.22
C ILE A 33 17.49 -2.21 -4.13
N LYS A 34 17.38 -2.42 -5.44
CA LYS A 34 17.52 -1.37 -6.45
C LYS A 34 16.30 -0.46 -6.47
N CYS A 35 16.51 0.83 -6.69
CA CYS A 35 15.44 1.73 -7.08
C CYS A 35 15.19 1.66 -8.59
N THR A 36 13.97 1.95 -9.01
CA THR A 36 13.60 1.91 -10.43
C THR A 36 14.00 3.18 -11.19
N HIS A 37 14.34 4.25 -10.46
CA HIS A 37 14.67 5.58 -11.03
C HIS A 37 15.63 6.34 -10.11
N ASN A 38 16.24 7.37 -10.67
CA ASN A 38 17.03 8.33 -9.92
C ASN A 38 16.11 9.42 -9.32
N HIS A 39 16.43 9.88 -8.14
CA HIS A 39 15.71 10.96 -7.46
C HIS A 39 16.61 11.66 -6.42
N VAL A 40 16.10 12.74 -5.86
CA VAL A 40 16.81 13.49 -4.81
C VAL A 40 17.07 12.59 -3.61
N SER A 41 18.25 12.70 -3.03
CA SER A 41 18.71 11.90 -1.89
C SER A 41 19.55 12.77 -0.93
N PRO A 42 19.46 12.58 0.40
CA PRO A 42 18.64 11.60 1.10
C PRO A 42 17.14 11.98 1.15
N LEU A 43 16.27 10.97 1.30
CA LEU A 43 14.82 11.15 1.39
C LEU A 43 14.34 10.97 2.83
N ASP A 44 13.27 11.67 3.18
CA ASP A 44 12.40 11.35 4.32
C ASP A 44 11.22 10.46 3.87
N VAL A 45 10.34 10.13 4.80
CA VAL A 45 9.20 9.25 4.53
C VAL A 45 8.23 9.83 3.50
N TYR A 46 8.02 11.14 3.49
CA TYR A 46 7.12 11.82 2.55
C TYR A 46 7.63 11.69 1.11
N MET A 47 8.88 12.08 0.90
CA MET A 47 9.54 11.96 -0.40
C MET A 47 9.66 10.50 -0.85
N ALA A 48 9.89 9.57 0.07
CA ALA A 48 10.00 8.14 -0.23
C ALA A 48 8.67 7.54 -0.68
N ILE A 49 7.54 7.96 -0.11
CA ILE A 49 6.20 7.55 -0.54
C ILE A 49 5.88 8.21 -1.89
N GLN A 50 6.09 9.51 -2.01
CA GLN A 50 5.86 10.31 -3.23
C GLN A 50 6.52 9.68 -4.45
N GLN A 51 7.79 9.27 -4.33
CA GLN A 51 8.62 8.75 -5.40
C GLN A 51 8.74 7.23 -5.39
N SER A 52 8.07 6.55 -4.46
CA SER A 52 8.08 5.09 -4.33
C SER A 52 9.49 4.48 -4.18
N CYS A 53 10.38 5.12 -3.41
CA CYS A 53 11.77 4.74 -3.25
C CYS A 53 11.94 3.37 -2.58
N ASN A 54 12.49 2.38 -3.30
CA ASN A 54 12.73 1.04 -2.78
C ASN A 54 13.79 1.01 -1.65
N PRO A 55 14.97 1.65 -1.79
CA PRO A 55 16.00 1.64 -0.75
C PRO A 55 15.55 2.25 0.57
N PHE A 56 14.74 3.31 0.56
CA PHE A 56 14.19 3.89 1.78
C PHE A 56 13.37 2.85 2.57
N HIS A 57 12.39 2.24 1.91
CA HIS A 57 11.51 1.25 2.57
C HIS A 57 12.26 -0.02 2.98
N TRP A 58 13.33 -0.37 2.27
CA TRP A 58 14.25 -1.40 2.72
C TRP A 58 14.94 -1.03 4.03
N GLN A 59 15.45 0.19 4.17
CA GLN A 59 16.10 0.63 5.41
C GLN A 59 15.10 0.67 6.58
N VAL A 60 13.86 1.10 6.35
CA VAL A 60 12.80 1.03 7.36
C VAL A 60 12.57 -0.41 7.82
N PHE A 61 12.35 -1.34 6.88
CA PHE A 61 12.13 -2.75 7.20
C PHE A 61 13.33 -3.39 7.90
N ARG A 62 14.53 -3.04 7.46
CA ARG A 62 15.76 -3.46 8.12
C ARG A 62 15.84 -2.94 9.56
N ALA A 63 15.48 -1.70 9.80
CA ALA A 63 15.42 -1.12 11.15
C ALA A 63 14.43 -1.86 12.04
N ILE A 64 13.22 -2.18 11.53
CA ILE A 64 12.21 -3.00 12.23
C ILE A 64 12.79 -4.34 12.66
N LEU A 65 13.42 -5.09 11.73
CA LEU A 65 13.96 -6.43 12.02
C LEU A 65 15.29 -6.43 12.79
N ASN A 66 15.85 -5.24 13.07
CA ASN A 66 17.02 -5.06 13.93
C ASN A 66 16.72 -4.25 15.20
N ASP A 67 15.46 -4.04 15.55
CA ASP A 67 15.06 -3.29 16.74
C ASP A 67 15.67 -3.93 17.99
N PRO A 68 16.52 -3.21 18.76
CA PRO A 68 17.19 -3.75 19.93
C PRO A 68 16.25 -4.03 21.12
N ASN A 69 15.00 -3.53 21.08
CA ASN A 69 14.02 -3.79 22.13
C ASN A 69 13.51 -5.24 22.16
N TYR A 70 13.81 -6.04 21.13
CA TYR A 70 13.44 -7.44 21.04
C TYR A 70 14.67 -8.33 20.91
N ALA A 71 14.66 -9.50 21.56
CA ALA A 71 15.83 -10.37 21.63
C ALA A 71 16.16 -11.06 20.30
N THR A 72 15.13 -11.46 19.53
CA THR A 72 15.31 -12.28 18.33
C THR A 72 14.68 -11.65 17.10
N VAL A 73 15.19 -12.01 15.91
CA VAL A 73 14.57 -11.62 14.63
C VAL A 73 13.14 -12.14 14.51
N LYS A 74 12.86 -13.32 15.09
CA LYS A 74 11.52 -13.91 15.14
C LYS A 74 10.53 -13.00 15.86
N GLU A 75 10.87 -12.53 17.06
CA GLU A 75 10.04 -11.61 17.84
C GLU A 75 9.76 -10.30 17.07
N ARG A 76 10.79 -9.70 16.49
CA ARG A 76 10.67 -8.47 15.68
C ARG A 76 9.74 -8.67 14.49
N TYR A 77 9.92 -9.78 13.78
CA TYR A 77 9.08 -10.14 12.66
C TYR A 77 7.62 -10.40 13.08
N ASP A 78 7.39 -11.07 14.19
CA ASP A 78 6.05 -11.36 14.70
C ASP A 78 5.33 -10.07 15.12
N VAL A 79 6.03 -9.10 15.72
CA VAL A 79 5.49 -7.76 16.01
C VAL A 79 5.11 -7.05 14.71
N TRP A 80 6.01 -6.98 13.73
CA TRP A 80 5.73 -6.42 12.41
C TRP A 80 4.50 -7.08 11.76
N ARG A 81 4.47 -8.40 11.74
CA ARG A 81 3.38 -9.19 11.17
C ARG A 81 2.05 -8.91 11.86
N ASN A 82 2.03 -8.83 13.18
CA ASN A 82 0.81 -8.57 13.95
C ASN A 82 0.24 -7.18 13.63
N HIS A 83 1.07 -6.16 13.46
CA HIS A 83 0.62 -4.85 13.00
C HIS A 83 0.00 -4.93 11.60
N LEU A 84 0.62 -5.63 10.64
CA LEU A 84 0.05 -5.82 9.31
C LEU A 84 -1.30 -6.56 9.35
N MET A 85 -1.41 -7.59 10.19
CA MET A 85 -2.68 -8.32 10.39
C MET A 85 -3.77 -7.43 10.98
N SER A 86 -3.43 -6.49 11.87
CA SER A 86 -4.39 -5.53 12.40
C SER A 86 -4.91 -4.56 11.33
N MET A 87 -4.13 -4.29 10.29
CA MET A 87 -4.53 -3.51 9.11
C MET A 87 -5.35 -4.31 8.09
N GLY A 88 -5.53 -5.63 8.30
CA GLY A 88 -6.34 -6.51 7.44
C GLY A 88 -5.55 -7.42 6.50
N PHE A 89 -4.21 -7.40 6.52
CA PHE A 89 -3.40 -8.27 5.67
C PHE A 89 -3.24 -9.69 6.25
N GLY A 90 -3.09 -10.68 5.39
CA GLY A 90 -2.81 -12.06 5.80
C GLY A 90 -3.94 -12.78 6.54
N ARG A 91 -5.16 -12.21 6.51
CA ARG A 91 -6.37 -12.76 7.13
C ARG A 91 -7.60 -12.43 6.29
N THR A 92 -8.70 -13.11 6.54
CA THR A 92 -10.01 -12.71 6.01
C THR A 92 -10.48 -11.43 6.71
N LEU A 93 -11.22 -10.59 5.99
CA LEU A 93 -11.83 -9.36 6.52
C LEU A 93 -13.23 -9.63 7.09
N ASN A 94 -13.69 -10.87 7.03
CA ASN A 94 -15.03 -11.33 7.45
C ASN A 94 -16.16 -10.58 6.70
N THR A 95 -16.07 -10.57 5.39
CA THR A 95 -17.04 -9.96 4.49
C THR A 95 -18.35 -10.76 4.39
N ASP A 96 -19.35 -10.22 3.71
CA ASP A 96 -20.56 -10.93 3.31
C ASP A 96 -20.45 -11.63 1.94
N LEU A 97 -19.25 -11.63 1.34
CA LEU A 97 -18.98 -12.33 0.09
C LEU A 97 -18.90 -13.84 0.33
N ALA A 98 -19.41 -14.63 -0.62
CA ALA A 98 -19.41 -16.09 -0.51
C ALA A 98 -18.00 -16.69 -0.43
N PHE A 99 -17.02 -16.05 -1.05
CA PHE A 99 -15.63 -16.47 -1.03
C PHE A 99 -14.73 -15.27 -0.71
N GLU A 100 -13.84 -15.47 0.25
CA GLU A 100 -12.85 -14.48 0.63
C GLU A 100 -11.48 -15.15 0.81
N LEU A 101 -10.51 -14.69 0.05
CA LEU A 101 -9.13 -15.14 0.18
C LEU A 101 -8.39 -14.29 1.23
N LYS A 102 -7.65 -14.97 2.09
CA LYS A 102 -6.84 -14.31 3.15
C LYS A 102 -5.51 -13.75 2.66
N GLY A 103 -5.16 -13.92 1.36
CA GLY A 103 -3.82 -13.64 0.89
C GLY A 103 -2.76 -14.53 1.55
N ASN A 104 -1.53 -14.08 1.55
CA ASN A 104 -0.45 -14.76 2.28
C ASN A 104 0.42 -13.74 3.01
N LEU A 105 0.54 -13.89 4.32
CA LEU A 105 1.51 -13.18 5.16
C LEU A 105 2.16 -14.25 6.07
N PRO A 106 3.30 -14.82 5.66
CA PRO A 106 3.89 -15.97 6.34
C PRO A 106 4.10 -15.72 7.82
N SER A 107 3.95 -16.77 8.64
CA SER A 107 4.42 -16.70 10.02
C SER A 107 5.94 -16.85 10.08
N SER A 108 6.57 -16.38 11.15
CA SER A 108 8.00 -16.56 11.40
C SER A 108 8.42 -18.03 11.39
N ASP A 109 7.53 -18.96 11.77
CA ASP A 109 7.80 -20.40 11.75
C ASP A 109 8.04 -20.94 10.32
N VAL A 110 7.49 -20.29 9.30
CA VAL A 110 7.77 -20.66 7.90
C VAL A 110 9.25 -20.40 7.58
N PHE A 111 9.78 -19.27 8.00
CA PHE A 111 11.19 -18.93 7.79
C PHE A 111 12.12 -19.77 8.65
N ASP A 112 11.72 -20.09 9.89
CA ASP A 112 12.45 -21.04 10.74
C ASP A 112 12.55 -22.44 10.08
N LYS A 113 11.50 -22.89 9.39
CA LYS A 113 11.51 -24.16 8.65
C LYS A 113 12.37 -24.13 7.38
N ILE A 114 12.35 -23.03 6.66
CA ILE A 114 13.08 -22.88 5.36
C ILE A 114 14.58 -22.67 5.61
N TYR A 115 14.92 -21.78 6.53
CA TYR A 115 16.29 -21.30 6.71
C TYR A 115 16.97 -21.84 7.97
N GLY A 116 16.23 -22.50 8.88
CA GLY A 116 16.67 -22.90 10.20
C GLY A 116 16.39 -21.84 11.26
N LYS A 117 16.03 -22.29 12.47
CA LYS A 117 15.69 -21.43 13.61
C LYS A 117 16.84 -20.49 13.95
N GLY A 118 16.60 -19.19 13.88
CA GLY A 118 17.59 -18.14 14.16
C GLY A 118 18.63 -17.92 13.05
N HIS A 119 18.52 -18.60 11.90
CA HIS A 119 19.46 -18.49 10.78
C HIS A 119 18.97 -17.57 9.63
N TRP A 120 17.90 -16.83 9.84
CA TRP A 120 17.37 -15.85 8.90
C TRP A 120 17.35 -14.44 9.52
N ASN A 121 17.35 -13.43 8.69
CA ASN A 121 17.39 -12.03 9.11
C ASN A 121 16.72 -11.12 8.05
N ALA A 122 16.77 -9.81 8.24
CA ALA A 122 16.19 -8.84 7.32
C ALA A 122 16.66 -9.03 5.86
N MET A 123 17.94 -9.37 5.67
CA MET A 123 18.50 -9.60 4.32
C MET A 123 17.88 -10.82 3.65
N THR A 124 17.63 -11.89 4.41
CA THR A 124 17.02 -13.13 3.91
C THR A 124 15.61 -12.87 3.35
N VAL A 125 14.82 -12.07 4.06
CA VAL A 125 13.42 -11.76 3.72
C VAL A 125 13.22 -10.35 3.15
N ARG A 126 14.27 -9.77 2.57
CA ARG A 126 14.30 -8.37 2.11
C ARG A 126 13.19 -7.99 1.14
N SER A 127 12.69 -8.93 0.34
CA SER A 127 11.61 -8.69 -0.64
C SER A 127 10.32 -8.18 0.01
N LEU A 128 10.07 -8.55 1.28
CA LEU A 128 8.92 -8.10 2.06
C LEU A 128 8.93 -6.58 2.28
N SER A 129 10.12 -5.96 2.29
CA SER A 129 10.26 -4.50 2.47
C SER A 129 9.56 -3.67 1.40
N ILE A 130 9.42 -4.23 0.20
CA ILE A 130 8.78 -3.58 -0.95
C ILE A 130 7.45 -4.24 -1.36
N GLY A 131 6.95 -5.17 -0.53
CA GLY A 131 5.70 -5.90 -0.78
C GLY A 131 5.81 -6.92 -1.90
N GLN A 132 6.93 -7.61 -1.97
CA GLN A 132 7.24 -8.70 -2.91
C GLN A 132 7.61 -9.96 -2.13
N GLY A 133 7.97 -11.03 -2.83
CA GLY A 133 8.33 -12.31 -2.23
C GLY A 133 7.11 -13.09 -1.78
N GLU A 134 7.11 -13.53 -0.55
CA GLU A 134 6.11 -14.45 0.01
C GLU A 134 4.79 -13.76 0.35
N VAL A 135 4.72 -12.42 0.35
CA VAL A 135 3.49 -11.68 0.64
C VAL A 135 2.57 -11.68 -0.56
N LEU A 136 1.36 -12.18 -0.38
CA LEU A 136 0.27 -12.09 -1.36
C LEU A 136 -0.91 -11.33 -0.74
N THR A 137 -1.43 -10.36 -1.47
CA THR A 137 -2.58 -9.56 -1.06
C THR A 137 -3.69 -9.66 -2.09
N THR A 138 -4.93 -9.59 -1.63
CA THR A 138 -6.08 -9.49 -2.52
C THR A 138 -6.41 -8.01 -2.83
N PRO A 139 -7.06 -7.71 -3.97
CA PRO A 139 -7.57 -6.36 -4.25
C PRO A 139 -8.47 -5.83 -3.12
N LEU A 140 -9.26 -6.72 -2.50
CA LEU A 140 -10.12 -6.39 -1.38
C LEU A 140 -9.34 -5.95 -0.14
N GLN A 141 -8.23 -6.63 0.18
CA GLN A 141 -7.34 -6.22 1.28
C GLN A 141 -6.65 -4.88 0.98
N LEU A 142 -6.27 -4.63 -0.27
CA LEU A 142 -5.63 -3.37 -0.67
C LEU A 142 -6.60 -2.19 -0.60
N VAL A 143 -7.85 -2.34 -1.06
CA VAL A 143 -8.84 -1.26 -0.92
C VAL A 143 -9.27 -1.05 0.53
N ASN A 144 -9.37 -2.12 1.32
CA ASN A 144 -9.61 -2.02 2.76
C ASN A 144 -8.47 -1.27 3.47
N TYR A 145 -7.21 -1.53 3.09
CA TYR A 145 -6.07 -0.80 3.62
C TYR A 145 -6.15 0.70 3.26
N ALA A 146 -6.51 1.05 2.02
CA ALA A 146 -6.74 2.44 1.63
C ALA A 146 -7.86 3.09 2.46
N ALA A 147 -8.96 2.39 2.71
CA ALA A 147 -10.06 2.84 3.56
C ALA A 147 -9.62 3.00 5.03
N MET A 148 -8.83 2.08 5.57
CA MET A 148 -8.27 2.16 6.91
C MET A 148 -7.36 3.38 7.09
N VAL A 149 -6.51 3.67 6.11
CA VAL A 149 -5.66 4.87 6.11
C VAL A 149 -6.52 6.14 6.00
N ALA A 150 -7.53 6.16 5.13
CA ALA A 150 -8.48 7.26 5.00
C ALA A 150 -9.20 7.57 6.30
N ASN A 151 -9.59 6.55 7.04
CA ASN A 151 -10.27 6.63 8.33
C ASN A 151 -9.32 6.87 9.53
N ARG A 152 -8.02 7.04 9.29
CA ARG A 152 -7.03 7.24 10.37
C ARG A 152 -6.99 6.09 11.38
N GLY A 153 -6.97 4.85 10.86
CA GLY A 153 -6.63 3.67 11.65
C GLY A 153 -7.76 2.69 11.94
N TYR A 154 -8.91 2.83 11.29
CA TYR A 154 -9.97 1.84 11.46
C TYR A 154 -10.66 1.50 10.15
N PHE A 155 -11.33 0.35 10.12
CA PHE A 155 -12.19 -0.07 9.01
C PHE A 155 -13.37 -0.89 9.51
N TYR A 156 -14.40 -0.96 8.69
CA TYR A 156 -15.49 -1.91 8.83
C TYR A 156 -15.27 -3.06 7.84
N PRO A 157 -15.70 -4.29 8.15
CA PRO A 157 -15.64 -5.37 7.17
C PRO A 157 -16.26 -4.92 5.85
N PRO A 158 -15.55 -5.01 4.72
CA PRO A 158 -16.15 -4.71 3.42
C PRO A 158 -17.40 -5.57 3.20
N HIS A 159 -18.50 -4.98 2.74
CA HIS A 159 -19.77 -5.67 2.55
C HIS A 159 -20.59 -5.01 1.43
N VAL A 160 -21.41 -5.81 0.76
CA VAL A 160 -22.30 -5.36 -0.32
C VAL A 160 -23.73 -5.19 0.17
N VAL A 161 -24.12 -5.92 1.23
CA VAL A 161 -25.45 -5.81 1.83
C VAL A 161 -25.47 -4.72 2.88
N ARG A 162 -26.16 -3.63 2.60
CA ARG A 162 -26.30 -2.48 3.52
C ARG A 162 -27.28 -2.75 4.66
N SER A 163 -28.42 -3.35 4.34
CA SER A 163 -29.50 -3.64 5.30
C SER A 163 -30.37 -4.76 4.81
N VAL A 164 -31.08 -5.43 5.74
CA VAL A 164 -32.13 -6.40 5.46
C VAL A 164 -33.41 -5.85 6.08
N GLY A 165 -34.37 -5.46 5.24
CA GLY A 165 -35.51 -4.66 5.69
C GLY A 165 -35.04 -3.32 6.27
N THR A 166 -35.43 -3.01 7.49
CA THR A 166 -35.04 -1.78 8.23
C THR A 166 -33.76 -1.95 9.05
N GLU A 167 -33.27 -3.17 9.23
CA GLU A 167 -32.12 -3.46 10.08
C GLU A 167 -30.79 -3.37 9.30
N LYS A 168 -29.86 -2.62 9.85
CA LYS A 168 -28.49 -2.61 9.32
C LYS A 168 -27.79 -3.94 9.57
N THR A 169 -26.94 -4.37 8.64
CA THR A 169 -26.14 -5.57 8.85
C THR A 169 -25.08 -5.35 9.94
N LYS A 170 -24.65 -6.45 10.59
CA LYS A 170 -23.58 -6.43 11.59
C LYS A 170 -22.27 -5.82 11.07
N PHE A 171 -22.01 -5.93 9.78
CA PHE A 171 -20.79 -5.39 9.14
C PHE A 171 -20.69 -3.87 9.26
N ALA A 172 -21.82 -3.14 9.20
CA ALA A 172 -21.88 -1.69 9.31
C ALA A 172 -21.53 -1.17 10.73
N SER A 173 -21.52 -2.05 11.75
CA SER A 173 -21.25 -1.70 13.15
C SER A 173 -19.96 -2.32 13.72
N GLN A 174 -19.42 -3.34 13.06
CA GLN A 174 -18.22 -4.07 13.52
C GLN A 174 -16.94 -3.29 13.15
N LYS A 175 -16.57 -2.33 14.00
CA LYS A 175 -15.38 -1.53 13.82
C LYS A 175 -14.11 -2.34 14.17
N ASN A 176 -13.19 -2.47 13.21
CA ASN A 176 -11.84 -3.01 13.42
C ASN A 176 -10.86 -1.84 13.52
N VAL A 177 -10.00 -1.87 14.54
CA VAL A 177 -9.01 -0.81 14.78
C VAL A 177 -7.61 -1.40 14.59
N ALA A 178 -6.81 -0.76 13.75
CA ALA A 178 -5.40 -1.10 13.58
C ALA A 178 -4.60 -0.73 14.84
N THR A 179 -3.56 -1.50 15.12
CA THR A 179 -2.66 -1.27 16.27
C THR A 179 -1.59 -0.21 15.95
N ILE A 180 -2.00 0.88 15.32
CA ILE A 180 -1.17 2.00 14.89
C ILE A 180 -1.76 3.29 15.45
N ASN A 181 -0.93 4.15 16.04
CA ASN A 181 -1.35 5.44 16.52
C ASN A 181 -1.82 6.33 15.35
N PRO A 182 -2.96 7.05 15.50
CA PRO A 182 -3.52 7.90 14.45
C PRO A 182 -2.56 8.95 13.90
N GLU A 183 -1.68 9.51 14.73
CA GLU A 183 -0.68 10.50 14.33
C GLU A 183 0.27 10.00 13.22
N TYR A 184 0.61 8.71 13.22
CA TYR A 184 1.46 8.12 12.19
C TYR A 184 0.73 7.94 10.86
N LEU A 185 -0.60 7.78 10.91
CA LEU A 185 -1.43 7.74 9.71
C LEU A 185 -1.47 9.09 9.00
N ASP A 186 -1.44 10.21 9.74
CA ASP A 186 -1.35 11.53 9.11
C ASP A 186 -0.05 11.72 8.34
N VAL A 187 1.07 11.17 8.84
CA VAL A 187 2.35 11.15 8.10
C VAL A 187 2.19 10.40 6.77
N ILE A 188 1.57 9.23 6.79
CA ILE A 188 1.35 8.43 5.59
C ILE A 188 0.39 9.11 4.62
N VAL A 189 -0.70 9.68 5.13
CA VAL A 189 -1.68 10.42 4.31
C VAL A 189 -1.03 11.59 3.60
N GLN A 190 -0.17 12.35 4.28
CA GLN A 190 0.58 13.42 3.64
C GLN A 190 1.46 12.89 2.49
N GLY A 191 2.26 11.86 2.73
CA GLY A 191 3.08 11.23 1.68
C GLY A 191 2.24 10.70 0.51
N MET A 192 1.09 10.08 0.79
CA MET A 192 0.15 9.63 -0.24
C MET A 192 -0.49 10.79 -1.02
N THR A 193 -0.72 11.93 -0.39
CA THR A 193 -1.22 13.14 -1.03
C THR A 193 -0.18 13.68 -2.01
N GLU A 194 1.08 13.66 -1.63
CA GLU A 194 2.19 14.11 -2.46
C GLU A 194 2.44 13.22 -3.70
N VAL A 195 1.92 12.00 -3.72
CA VAL A 195 1.90 11.16 -4.93
C VAL A 195 1.15 11.84 -6.09
N PHE A 196 0.13 12.66 -5.78
CA PHE A 196 -0.62 13.46 -6.77
C PHE A 196 -0.14 14.91 -6.84
N SER A 197 0.13 15.55 -5.70
CA SER A 197 0.39 17.00 -5.62
C SER A 197 1.87 17.35 -5.67
N GLY A 198 2.76 16.48 -5.26
CA GLY A 198 4.20 16.72 -5.17
C GLY A 198 4.87 16.86 -6.54
N ALA A 199 5.98 17.60 -6.59
CA ALA A 199 6.71 17.88 -7.84
C ALA A 199 7.19 16.59 -8.55
N HIS A 200 7.47 15.54 -7.79
CA HIS A 200 7.95 14.24 -8.28
C HIS A 200 6.95 13.12 -8.01
N GLY A 201 5.68 13.46 -7.80
CA GLY A 201 4.62 12.48 -7.50
C GLY A 201 4.39 11.50 -8.64
N THR A 202 4.38 10.19 -8.31
CA THR A 202 4.26 9.12 -9.31
C THR A 202 2.91 9.08 -10.03
N ALA A 203 1.88 9.75 -9.52
CA ALA A 203 0.57 9.91 -10.17
C ALA A 203 0.19 11.38 -10.42
N ARG A 204 1.17 12.29 -10.42
CA ARG A 204 0.93 13.73 -10.58
C ARG A 204 0.14 14.09 -11.84
N ALA A 205 0.37 13.38 -12.94
CA ALA A 205 -0.34 13.60 -14.21
C ALA A 205 -1.85 13.35 -14.14
N TYR A 206 -2.31 12.69 -13.08
CA TYR A 206 -3.71 12.27 -12.92
C TYR A 206 -4.41 12.96 -11.76
N LYS A 207 -3.80 14.00 -11.19
CA LYS A 207 -4.45 14.80 -10.16
C LYS A 207 -5.71 15.47 -10.70
N ILE A 208 -6.67 15.72 -9.82
CA ILE A 208 -7.87 16.51 -10.09
C ILE A 208 -7.70 17.83 -9.34
N ASP A 209 -7.62 18.97 -10.06
CA ASP A 209 -7.28 20.25 -9.44
C ASP A 209 -8.24 20.70 -8.34
N SER A 210 -9.52 20.34 -8.45
CA SER A 210 -10.56 20.68 -7.48
C SER A 210 -10.74 19.64 -6.37
N LEU A 211 -9.86 18.65 -6.24
CA LEU A 211 -10.03 17.53 -5.31
C LEU A 211 -8.67 17.09 -4.74
N THR A 212 -8.56 17.10 -3.42
CA THR A 212 -7.39 16.54 -2.75
C THR A 212 -7.51 15.02 -2.68
N MET A 213 -6.55 14.33 -3.32
CA MET A 213 -6.51 12.87 -3.37
C MET A 213 -5.23 12.34 -2.72
N ALA A 214 -5.32 11.20 -2.09
CA ALA A 214 -4.18 10.44 -1.58
C ALA A 214 -4.12 9.08 -2.26
N GLY A 215 -2.93 8.63 -2.67
CA GLY A 215 -2.80 7.35 -3.36
C GLY A 215 -1.38 6.80 -3.38
N LYS A 216 -1.24 5.60 -3.93
CA LYS A 216 0.07 4.94 -4.08
C LYS A 216 0.07 4.03 -5.30
N THR A 217 1.05 4.25 -6.16
CA THR A 217 1.36 3.35 -7.27
C THR A 217 2.00 2.06 -6.78
N GLY A 218 1.69 0.97 -7.45
CA GLY A 218 2.33 -0.32 -7.27
C GLY A 218 2.66 -0.95 -8.62
N THR A 219 3.73 -1.71 -8.63
CA THR A 219 4.10 -2.58 -9.74
C THR A 219 4.43 -3.92 -9.09
N ALA A 220 3.65 -4.95 -9.41
CA ALA A 220 3.84 -6.27 -8.85
C ALA A 220 4.41 -7.19 -9.92
N GLN A 221 5.63 -7.69 -9.67
CA GLN A 221 6.26 -8.68 -10.54
C GLN A 221 5.51 -10.00 -10.47
N THR A 222 5.32 -10.61 -11.64
CA THR A 222 4.68 -11.91 -11.77
C THR A 222 5.63 -12.95 -12.33
N SER A 223 5.26 -14.23 -12.23
CA SER A 223 6.02 -15.33 -12.80
C SER A 223 5.98 -15.36 -14.33
N SER A 224 5.02 -14.67 -14.96
CA SER A 224 4.94 -14.54 -16.42
C SER A 224 6.01 -13.60 -17.00
N GLY A 225 6.72 -12.83 -16.15
CA GLY A 225 7.69 -11.83 -16.57
C GLY A 225 7.07 -10.49 -16.97
N LYS A 226 5.75 -10.39 -17.00
CA LYS A 226 5.03 -9.12 -17.18
C LYS A 226 4.48 -8.63 -15.82
N ASP A 227 4.68 -7.37 -15.52
CA ASP A 227 4.29 -6.79 -14.23
C ASP A 227 2.80 -6.40 -14.19
N ASN A 228 2.17 -6.52 -13.03
CA ASN A 228 0.82 -6.01 -12.80
C ASN A 228 0.87 -4.53 -12.40
N SER A 229 0.07 -3.72 -13.08
CA SER A 229 -0.14 -2.30 -12.77
C SER A 229 -1.15 -2.15 -11.64
N ASN A 230 -0.72 -1.63 -10.49
CA ASN A 230 -1.55 -1.52 -9.29
C ASN A 230 -1.63 -0.06 -8.81
N PHE A 231 -2.78 0.33 -8.31
CA PHE A 231 -2.97 1.63 -7.66
C PHE A 231 -4.02 1.54 -6.56
N ILE A 232 -3.73 2.16 -5.41
CA ILE A 232 -4.71 2.39 -4.35
C ILE A 232 -4.83 3.88 -4.11
N ALA A 233 -6.05 4.34 -3.81
CA ALA A 233 -6.29 5.75 -3.48
C ALA A 233 -7.55 5.91 -2.64
N PHE A 234 -7.69 7.11 -2.07
CA PHE A 234 -8.94 7.59 -1.48
C PHE A 234 -9.10 9.11 -1.71
N ALA A 235 -10.32 9.58 -1.66
CA ALA A 235 -10.66 10.99 -1.86
C ALA A 235 -12.05 11.34 -1.27
N PRO A 236 -12.29 12.63 -0.91
CA PRO A 236 -11.31 13.67 -0.61
C PRO A 236 -10.43 13.30 0.59
N VAL A 237 -9.28 13.91 0.76
CA VAL A 237 -8.38 13.62 1.91
C VAL A 237 -9.00 14.09 3.22
N GLU A 238 -9.65 15.25 3.21
CA GLU A 238 -10.23 15.91 4.38
C GLU A 238 -11.52 15.22 4.88
N ASN A 239 -12.33 14.72 3.96
CA ASN A 239 -13.57 14.01 4.24
C ASN A 239 -13.74 12.85 3.26
N PRO A 240 -13.08 11.72 3.48
CA PRO A 240 -13.05 10.60 2.55
C PRO A 240 -14.43 10.04 2.24
N GLN A 241 -14.75 9.94 0.95
CA GLN A 241 -16.03 9.42 0.44
C GLN A 241 -15.84 8.15 -0.39
N ILE A 242 -14.65 7.92 -0.92
CA ILE A 242 -14.33 6.75 -1.73
C ILE A 242 -12.90 6.29 -1.43
N ALA A 243 -12.74 4.98 -1.29
CA ALA A 243 -11.45 4.31 -1.41
C ALA A 243 -11.49 3.37 -2.61
N ILE A 244 -10.39 3.25 -3.33
CA ILE A 244 -10.31 2.48 -4.57
C ILE A 244 -9.01 1.69 -4.65
N CYS A 245 -9.09 0.49 -5.21
CA CYS A 245 -7.96 -0.30 -5.66
C CYS A 245 -8.20 -0.69 -7.13
N VAL A 246 -7.24 -0.39 -7.99
CA VAL A 246 -7.25 -0.80 -9.39
C VAL A 246 -6.05 -1.68 -9.65
N ILE A 247 -6.29 -2.82 -10.27
CA ILE A 247 -5.26 -3.75 -10.73
C ILE A 247 -5.51 -4.02 -12.20
N VAL A 248 -4.48 -3.83 -13.02
CA VAL A 248 -4.46 -4.21 -14.42
C VAL A 248 -3.34 -5.23 -14.59
N GLU A 249 -3.74 -6.47 -14.85
CA GLU A 249 -2.79 -7.59 -14.96
C GLU A 249 -1.94 -7.45 -16.21
N GLU A 250 -0.67 -7.83 -16.10
CA GLU A 250 0.33 -7.83 -17.18
C GLU A 250 0.48 -6.50 -17.93
N ALA A 251 0.21 -5.38 -17.25
CA ALA A 251 0.17 -4.05 -17.86
C ALA A 251 1.35 -3.13 -17.46
N GLY A 252 2.33 -3.64 -16.69
CA GLY A 252 3.52 -2.90 -16.32
C GLY A 252 3.30 -1.92 -15.17
N PHE A 253 3.75 -0.66 -15.31
CA PHE A 253 3.78 0.29 -14.20
C PHE A 253 2.41 0.77 -13.76
N GLY A 254 2.21 0.86 -12.43
CA GLY A 254 0.99 1.36 -11.81
C GLY A 254 0.58 2.78 -12.24
N ALA A 255 1.56 3.63 -12.54
CA ALA A 255 1.32 4.97 -13.05
C ALA A 255 0.75 5.00 -14.49
N THR A 256 0.96 3.96 -15.29
CA THR A 256 0.58 3.94 -16.71
C THR A 256 -0.90 3.62 -16.90
N TRP A 257 -1.42 2.65 -16.16
CA TRP A 257 -2.78 2.13 -16.35
C TRP A 257 -3.66 2.24 -15.12
N ALA A 258 -3.22 1.73 -13.97
CA ALA A 258 -4.06 1.68 -12.78
C ALA A 258 -4.35 3.08 -12.20
N ALA A 259 -3.38 3.98 -12.18
CA ALA A 259 -3.56 5.33 -11.64
C ALA A 259 -4.55 6.20 -12.44
N PRO A 260 -4.47 6.30 -13.80
CA PRO A 260 -5.47 7.04 -14.56
C PRO A 260 -6.88 6.46 -14.43
N ILE A 261 -7.04 5.13 -14.46
CA ILE A 261 -8.34 4.48 -14.25
C ILE A 261 -8.90 4.85 -12.88
N ALA A 262 -8.12 4.69 -11.81
CA ALA A 262 -8.55 5.05 -10.46
C ALA A 262 -8.96 6.53 -10.35
N SER A 263 -8.18 7.42 -10.95
CA SER A 263 -8.46 8.86 -10.94
C SER A 263 -9.75 9.21 -11.69
N LEU A 264 -10.02 8.57 -12.84
CA LEU A 264 -11.28 8.75 -13.58
C LEU A 264 -12.49 8.23 -12.80
N MET A 265 -12.34 7.07 -12.15
CA MET A 265 -13.41 6.51 -11.31
C MET A 265 -13.71 7.38 -10.09
N ILE A 266 -12.69 7.94 -9.44
CA ILE A 266 -12.85 8.92 -8.35
C ILE A 266 -13.58 10.17 -8.87
N GLU A 267 -13.17 10.73 -10.01
CA GLU A 267 -13.82 11.88 -10.63
C GLU A 267 -15.30 11.59 -10.90
N LYS A 268 -15.58 10.43 -11.51
CA LYS A 268 -16.97 10.01 -11.79
C LYS A 268 -17.80 9.84 -10.52
N TYR A 269 -17.22 9.27 -9.47
CA TYR A 269 -17.92 9.05 -8.20
C TYR A 269 -18.25 10.38 -7.51
N ILE A 270 -17.28 11.28 -7.39
CA ILE A 270 -17.42 12.55 -6.65
C ILE A 270 -18.28 13.55 -7.43
N PHE A 271 -18.00 13.74 -8.72
CA PHE A 271 -18.63 14.79 -9.54
C PHE A 271 -19.76 14.27 -10.44
N ARG A 272 -20.03 12.94 -10.44
CA ARG A 272 -21.04 12.28 -11.29
C ARG A 272 -20.75 12.37 -12.80
N THR A 273 -19.65 12.97 -13.19
CA THR A 273 -19.22 13.16 -14.58
C THR A 273 -17.71 13.04 -14.67
N VAL A 274 -17.22 12.71 -15.86
CA VAL A 274 -15.77 12.76 -16.18
C VAL A 274 -15.56 13.94 -17.12
N LYS A 275 -14.71 14.88 -16.71
CA LYS A 275 -14.35 16.06 -17.52
C LYS A 275 -13.06 15.81 -18.35
N ARG A 276 -12.16 14.94 -17.88
CA ARG A 276 -10.86 14.66 -18.51
C ARG A 276 -10.98 13.60 -19.61
N LYS A 277 -11.69 14.00 -20.69
CA LYS A 277 -12.05 13.11 -21.81
C LYS A 277 -10.85 12.49 -22.50
N GLU A 278 -9.76 13.21 -22.67
CA GLU A 278 -8.53 12.68 -23.29
C GLU A 278 -7.96 11.48 -22.53
N ILE A 279 -7.99 11.52 -21.18
CA ILE A 279 -7.55 10.40 -20.35
C ILE A 279 -8.55 9.24 -20.46
N GLU A 280 -9.86 9.54 -20.41
CA GLU A 280 -10.94 8.54 -20.56
C GLU A 280 -10.82 7.81 -21.90
N ASP A 281 -10.72 8.54 -23.01
CA ASP A 281 -10.60 7.99 -24.35
C ASP A 281 -9.34 7.12 -24.50
N ARG A 282 -8.21 7.56 -23.93
CA ARG A 282 -6.98 6.75 -23.93
C ARG A 282 -7.17 5.44 -23.19
N MET A 283 -7.89 5.42 -22.06
CA MET A 283 -8.11 4.20 -21.27
C MET A 283 -9.11 3.26 -21.96
N ILE A 284 -10.18 3.80 -22.56
CA ILE A 284 -11.22 3.01 -23.26
C ILE A 284 -10.66 2.38 -24.53
N ASN A 285 -9.85 3.11 -25.30
CA ASN A 285 -9.32 2.65 -26.58
C ASN A 285 -8.01 1.86 -26.47
N ALA A 286 -7.48 1.67 -25.26
CA ALA A 286 -6.27 0.90 -25.05
C ALA A 286 -6.50 -0.60 -25.35
N ASN A 287 -5.60 -1.21 -26.11
CA ASN A 287 -5.58 -2.64 -26.34
C ASN A 287 -4.30 -3.25 -25.73
N LEU A 288 -4.46 -3.93 -24.60
CA LEU A 288 -3.36 -4.58 -23.88
C LEU A 288 -3.18 -6.06 -24.24
N LEU A 289 -4.11 -6.64 -25.01
CA LEU A 289 -4.07 -8.07 -25.35
C LEU A 289 -3.06 -8.39 -26.45
N ASN A 290 -2.63 -7.38 -27.22
CA ASN A 290 -1.73 -7.53 -28.36
C ASN A 290 -0.33 -6.93 -28.13
N ASN A 291 0.04 -6.64 -26.89
CA ASN A 291 1.36 -6.09 -26.52
C ASN A 291 2.27 -7.14 -25.88
#